data_0c8f96184b7190eca0cc84fed041b259
#
_entry.id   0c8f96184b7190eca0cc84fed041b259
#
_cell.length_a   1.000
_cell.length_b   1.000
_cell.length_c   1.000
_cell.angle_alpha   90.00
_cell.angle_beta   90.00
_cell.angle_gamma   90.00
#
_symmetry.space_group_name_H-M   'P 1'
#
loop_
_entity.id
_entity.type
_entity.pdbx_description
1 polymer ?
#
loop_
_entity_poly.entity_id
_entity_poly.type
_entity_poly.pdbx_seq_one_letter_code
_entity_poly.pdbx_strand_id
1 'polypeptide(L)'
;LSFCGKKPTITSVAKIQQKYTKIAQKSGSKTLKTVDFWSRSQYNKHMNSKNTPTQRKRRTDRNHAIYELFCEVTGESYIGITVVDGTALGSVRGRFNRHLSRANTESKNWNLCEALRTYGREGFTPYLLEVVRGKTAAHARERELIAELQPTLNTL
;
A
#
# COMPACT_ATOMS: atom_id res chain seq x y z
N LEU A 1 19.84 28.62 14.34
CA LEU A 1 18.52 28.19 14.84
C LEU A 1 18.51 26.67 14.87
N SER A 2 18.59 26.08 16.08
CA SER A 2 18.72 24.65 16.35
C SER A 2 17.32 24.02 16.33
N PHE A 3 17.02 23.22 15.30
CA PHE A 3 15.80 22.42 15.25
C PHE A 3 15.97 21.20 16.15
N CYS A 4 15.45 21.31 17.37
CA CYS A 4 15.33 20.18 18.29
C CYS A 4 14.15 19.29 17.84
N GLY A 5 14.41 18.28 17.01
CA GLY A 5 13.43 17.29 16.63
C GLY A 5 13.07 16.41 17.82
N LYS A 6 11.85 16.57 18.35
CA LYS A 6 11.30 15.68 19.38
C LYS A 6 11.15 14.29 18.78
N LYS A 7 11.93 13.32 19.27
CA LYS A 7 11.74 11.90 18.91
C LYS A 7 10.32 11.45 19.31
N PRO A 8 9.62 10.68 18.47
CA PRO A 8 8.29 10.19 18.81
C PRO A 8 8.38 9.36 20.10
N THR A 9 7.54 9.68 21.06
CA THR A 9 7.45 8.97 22.33
C THR A 9 6.97 7.54 22.10
N ILE A 10 7.49 6.58 22.85
CA ILE A 10 7.12 5.14 22.83
C ILE A 10 5.59 4.94 22.84
N THR A 11 4.85 5.86 23.43
CA THR A 11 3.38 5.89 23.47
C THR A 11 2.73 6.05 22.09
N SER A 12 3.37 6.73 21.13
CA SER A 12 2.81 6.91 19.78
C SER A 12 2.93 5.63 18.95
N VAL A 13 4.05 4.93 19.08
CA VAL A 13 4.29 3.66 18.38
C VAL A 13 3.33 2.57 18.87
N ALA A 14 3.09 2.50 20.20
CA ALA A 14 2.14 1.55 20.78
C ALA A 14 0.69 1.76 20.29
N LYS A 15 0.26 3.03 20.18
CA LYS A 15 -1.07 3.36 19.63
C LYS A 15 -1.23 2.95 18.17
N ILE A 16 -0.17 3.12 17.38
CA ILE A 16 -0.14 2.72 15.98
C ILE A 16 -0.25 1.18 15.87
N GLN A 17 0.52 0.42 16.66
CA GLN A 17 0.44 -1.04 16.65
C GLN A 17 -0.94 -1.56 17.09
N GLN A 18 -1.57 -0.95 18.11
CA GLN A 18 -2.94 -1.31 18.48
C GLN A 18 -3.95 -1.03 17.36
N LYS A 19 -3.78 0.07 16.62
CA LYS A 19 -4.60 0.42 15.47
C LYS A 19 -4.53 -0.68 14.38
N TYR A 20 -3.32 -1.14 14.04
CA TYR A 20 -3.13 -2.20 13.04
C TYR A 20 -3.64 -3.56 13.49
N THR A 21 -3.50 -3.91 14.76
CA THR A 21 -4.02 -5.16 15.31
C THR A 21 -5.54 -5.23 15.22
N LYS A 22 -6.24 -4.12 15.49
CA LYS A 22 -7.70 -4.04 15.36
C LYS A 22 -8.18 -4.21 13.92
N ILE A 23 -7.44 -3.64 12.95
CA ILE A 23 -7.76 -3.78 11.52
C ILE A 23 -7.56 -5.23 11.07
N ALA A 24 -6.46 -5.87 11.45
CA ALA A 24 -6.16 -7.25 11.12
C ALA A 24 -7.19 -8.25 11.71
N GLN A 25 -7.70 -7.98 12.90
CA GLN A 25 -8.74 -8.81 13.54
C GLN A 25 -10.10 -8.65 12.87
N LYS A 26 -10.44 -7.47 12.34
CA LYS A 26 -11.72 -7.19 11.70
C LYS A 26 -11.82 -7.75 10.27
N SER A 27 -10.69 -7.92 9.58
CA SER A 27 -10.64 -8.41 8.21
C SER A 27 -10.74 -9.93 8.05
N GLY A 28 -10.86 -10.71 9.13
CA GLY A 28 -11.10 -12.14 9.08
C GLY A 28 -10.07 -12.94 8.25
N SER A 29 -8.82 -12.49 8.22
CA SER A 29 -7.78 -13.11 7.40
C SER A 29 -7.49 -14.52 7.90
N LYS A 30 -7.93 -15.50 7.10
CA LYS A 30 -7.51 -16.89 7.25
C LYS A 30 -5.98 -16.93 7.17
N THR A 31 -5.36 -17.41 8.23
CA THR A 31 -3.92 -17.65 8.32
C THR A 31 -3.40 -18.34 7.07
N LEU A 32 -2.49 -17.68 6.39
CA LEU A 32 -1.72 -18.29 5.28
C LEU A 32 -0.88 -19.42 5.87
N LYS A 33 -1.31 -20.65 5.64
CA LYS A 33 -0.46 -21.83 5.85
C LYS A 33 0.71 -21.74 4.88
N THR A 34 1.91 -21.89 5.40
CA THR A 34 3.15 -22.09 4.67
C THR A 34 2.96 -23.15 3.62
N VAL A 35 3.00 -22.74 2.34
CA VAL A 35 2.99 -23.70 1.22
C VAL A 35 4.42 -24.08 0.90
N ASP A 36 4.67 -25.38 1.05
CA ASP A 36 5.92 -26.04 0.81
C ASP A 36 6.47 -25.78 -0.59
N PHE A 37 7.74 -25.45 -0.61
CA PHE A 37 8.59 -25.23 -1.80
C PHE A 37 9.02 -26.59 -2.39
N TRP A 38 8.08 -27.35 -2.95
CA TRP A 38 8.46 -28.53 -3.76
C TRP A 38 7.38 -28.87 -4.77
N SER A 39 7.58 -28.48 -6.00
CA SER A 39 7.16 -29.20 -7.22
C SER A 39 7.22 -28.31 -8.47
N ARG A 40 8.43 -27.93 -8.88
CA ARG A 40 8.64 -27.18 -10.15
C ARG A 40 9.10 -28.10 -11.31
N SER A 41 8.82 -29.40 -11.25
CA SER A 41 9.37 -30.32 -12.25
C SER A 41 8.37 -31.13 -13.09
N GLN A 42 7.05 -30.94 -12.97
CA GLN A 42 6.07 -31.77 -13.67
C GLN A 42 5.14 -31.04 -14.65
N TYR A 43 5.41 -29.75 -15.00
CA TYR A 43 4.45 -28.98 -15.83
C TYR A 43 4.81 -28.81 -17.32
N ASN A 44 5.74 -29.57 -17.86
CA ASN A 44 6.10 -29.48 -19.29
C ASN A 44 5.91 -30.79 -20.05
N LYS A 45 4.70 -31.35 -20.06
CA LYS A 45 4.33 -32.37 -21.06
C LYS A 45 2.82 -32.34 -21.33
N HIS A 46 2.47 -31.96 -22.53
CA HIS A 46 1.18 -31.96 -23.23
C HIS A 46 0.51 -30.60 -23.37
N MET A 47 0.83 -29.91 -24.46
CA MET A 47 -0.14 -29.10 -25.20
C MET A 47 0.39 -28.79 -26.61
N ASN A 48 0.27 -29.75 -27.50
CA ASN A 48 0.17 -29.44 -28.93
C ASN A 48 -1.34 -29.37 -29.24
N SER A 49 -1.94 -28.21 -29.09
CA SER A 49 -3.33 -27.93 -29.48
C SER A 49 -3.38 -26.58 -30.17
N LYS A 50 -3.85 -26.63 -31.41
CA LYS A 50 -4.03 -25.56 -32.40
C LYS A 50 -4.32 -24.20 -31.80
N ASN A 51 -3.32 -23.28 -31.84
CA ASN A 51 -3.41 -21.92 -31.36
C ASN A 51 -4.32 -21.07 -32.24
N THR A 52 -5.60 -21.02 -31.93
CA THR A 52 -6.39 -19.83 -32.20
C THR A 52 -5.92 -18.77 -31.20
N PRO A 53 -5.53 -17.56 -31.62
CA PRO A 53 -5.15 -16.50 -30.69
C PRO A 53 -6.39 -16.07 -29.91
N THR A 54 -6.62 -16.71 -28.77
CA THR A 54 -7.67 -16.30 -27.87
C THR A 54 -7.27 -14.92 -27.35
N GLN A 55 -7.93 -13.90 -27.85
CA GLN A 55 -7.74 -12.52 -27.41
C GLN A 55 -7.91 -12.51 -25.87
N ARG A 56 -6.80 -12.39 -25.16
CA ARG A 56 -6.80 -12.38 -23.68
C ARG A 56 -7.66 -11.22 -23.23
N LYS A 57 -8.86 -11.51 -22.73
CA LYS A 57 -9.69 -10.49 -22.08
C LYS A 57 -8.82 -9.81 -21.03
N ARG A 58 -8.72 -8.47 -21.10
CA ARG A 58 -8.04 -7.68 -20.06
C ARG A 58 -8.65 -8.09 -18.72
N ARG A 59 -7.85 -8.63 -17.82
CA ARG A 59 -8.30 -8.95 -16.47
C ARG A 59 -8.65 -7.64 -15.79
N THR A 60 -9.93 -7.33 -15.71
CA THR A 60 -10.46 -6.19 -14.95
C THR A 60 -10.37 -6.44 -13.44
N ASP A 61 -10.15 -7.68 -13.06
CA ASP A 61 -10.18 -8.19 -11.70
C ASP A 61 -8.73 -8.40 -11.18
N ARG A 62 -8.01 -7.28 -11.01
CA ARG A 62 -6.65 -7.29 -10.43
C ARG A 62 -6.71 -7.12 -8.93
N ASN A 63 -5.72 -7.66 -8.23
CA ASN A 63 -5.49 -7.35 -6.84
C ASN A 63 -4.99 -5.91 -6.69
N HIS A 64 -5.49 -5.22 -5.69
CA HIS A 64 -5.10 -3.87 -5.32
C HIS A 64 -4.60 -3.89 -3.88
N ALA A 65 -3.47 -3.24 -3.64
CA ALA A 65 -2.94 -3.04 -2.30
C ALA A 65 -3.40 -1.67 -1.79
N ILE A 66 -4.01 -1.66 -0.62
CA ILE A 66 -4.30 -0.45 0.16
C ILE A 66 -3.14 -0.26 1.10
N TYR A 67 -2.56 0.92 1.11
CA TYR A 67 -1.36 1.23 1.86
C TYR A 67 -1.50 2.56 2.61
N GLU A 68 -0.70 2.69 3.65
CA GLU A 68 -0.53 3.92 4.39
C GLU A 68 0.92 4.41 4.25
N LEU A 69 1.09 5.70 4.03
CA LEU A 69 2.36 6.38 4.17
C LEU A 69 2.32 7.14 5.50
N PHE A 70 3.12 6.71 6.44
CA PHE A 70 3.18 7.31 7.77
C PHE A 70 4.40 8.20 7.88
N CYS A 71 4.19 9.46 8.28
CA CYS A 71 5.28 10.40 8.56
C CYS A 71 5.76 10.20 10.00
N GLU A 72 6.98 9.69 10.17
CA GLU A 72 7.57 9.42 11.49
C GLU A 72 7.86 10.72 12.27
N VAL A 73 7.98 11.85 11.58
CA VAL A 73 8.33 13.14 12.17
C VAL A 73 7.11 13.85 12.75
N THR A 74 6.00 13.89 11.99
CA THR A 74 4.78 14.62 12.39
C THR A 74 3.70 13.72 12.96
N GLY A 75 3.78 12.41 12.72
CA GLY A 75 2.72 11.47 13.07
C GLY A 75 1.52 11.50 12.12
N GLU A 76 1.61 12.24 11.02
CA GLU A 76 0.57 12.33 10.00
C GLU A 76 0.59 11.12 9.08
N SER A 77 -0.55 10.81 8.49
CA SER A 77 -0.66 9.68 7.58
C SER A 77 -1.45 9.99 6.32
N TYR A 78 -1.14 9.24 5.26
CA TYR A 78 -1.85 9.21 3.99
C TYR A 78 -2.24 7.79 3.65
N ILE A 79 -3.49 7.57 3.25
CA ILE A 79 -3.98 6.28 2.75
C ILE A 79 -4.20 6.37 1.25
N GLY A 80 -3.77 5.33 0.53
CA GLY A 80 -3.93 5.25 -0.90
C GLY A 80 -3.98 3.82 -1.41
N ILE A 81 -4.26 3.68 -2.70
CA ILE A 81 -4.42 2.40 -3.39
C ILE A 81 -3.43 2.28 -4.54
N THR A 82 -2.94 1.07 -4.79
CA THR A 82 -2.15 0.73 -5.96
C THR A 82 -2.50 -0.66 -6.48
N VAL A 83 -2.34 -0.86 -7.79
CA VAL A 83 -2.47 -2.20 -8.39
C VAL A 83 -1.27 -3.04 -7.96
N VAL A 84 -1.52 -4.29 -7.58
CA VAL A 84 -0.46 -5.24 -7.27
C VAL A 84 0.12 -5.80 -8.56
N ASP A 85 1.41 -5.55 -8.76
CA ASP A 85 2.22 -6.12 -9.84
C ASP A 85 3.41 -6.84 -9.21
N GLY A 86 3.40 -8.16 -9.26
CA GLY A 86 4.32 -9.00 -8.51
C GLY A 86 3.96 -9.09 -7.03
N THR A 87 4.77 -8.52 -6.14
CA THR A 87 4.50 -8.52 -4.69
C THR A 87 3.75 -7.27 -4.24
N ALA A 88 2.85 -7.41 -3.26
CA ALA A 88 2.08 -6.27 -2.73
C ALA A 88 2.99 -5.18 -2.16
N LEU A 89 3.97 -5.56 -1.34
CA LEU A 89 4.95 -4.61 -0.77
C LEU A 89 5.82 -3.94 -1.84
N GLY A 90 6.23 -4.68 -2.88
CA GLY A 90 6.97 -4.13 -4.02
C GLY A 90 6.16 -3.07 -4.75
N SER A 91 4.86 -3.33 -4.97
CA SER A 91 3.93 -2.40 -5.62
C SER A 91 3.71 -1.13 -4.77
N VAL A 92 3.60 -1.27 -3.44
CA VAL A 92 3.50 -0.13 -2.51
C VAL A 92 4.76 0.72 -2.55
N ARG A 93 5.96 0.11 -2.47
CA ARG A 93 7.24 0.83 -2.57
C ARG A 93 7.38 1.55 -3.92
N GLY A 94 6.98 0.89 -5.02
CA GLY A 94 6.97 1.51 -6.35
C GLY A 94 6.00 2.69 -6.43
N ARG A 95 4.85 2.61 -5.76
CA ARG A 95 3.89 3.72 -5.68
C ARG A 95 4.43 4.87 -4.85
N PHE A 96 5.06 4.59 -3.71
CA PHE A 96 5.72 5.58 -2.88
C PHE A 96 6.81 6.35 -3.65
N ASN A 97 7.67 5.65 -4.41
CA ASN A 97 8.67 6.30 -5.25
C ASN A 97 8.04 7.24 -6.30
N ARG A 98 6.87 6.89 -6.84
CA ARG A 98 6.12 7.77 -7.76
C ARG A 98 5.59 9.01 -7.05
N HIS A 99 5.13 8.91 -5.79
CA HIS A 99 4.74 10.08 -5.00
C HIS A 99 5.92 11.01 -4.75
N LEU A 100 7.09 10.48 -4.39
CA LEU A 100 8.33 11.25 -4.23
C LEU A 100 8.74 11.94 -5.53
N SER A 101 8.72 11.23 -6.65
CA SER A 101 9.03 11.81 -7.94
C SER A 101 8.07 12.96 -8.30
N ARG A 102 6.76 12.76 -8.08
CA ARG A 102 5.76 13.82 -8.31
C ARG A 102 5.94 15.03 -7.40
N ALA A 103 6.21 14.79 -6.12
CA ALA A 103 6.47 15.89 -5.18
C ALA A 103 7.62 16.78 -5.63
N ASN A 104 8.65 16.21 -6.28
CA ASN A 104 9.81 16.94 -6.75
C ASN A 104 9.61 17.59 -8.13
N THR A 105 8.77 17.01 -9.01
CA THR A 105 8.60 17.47 -10.39
C THR A 105 7.35 18.30 -10.63
N GLU A 106 6.28 18.03 -9.88
CA GLU A 106 5.00 18.70 -10.03
C GLU A 106 4.83 19.78 -8.95
N SER A 107 4.46 21.02 -9.35
CA SER A 107 4.16 22.13 -8.43
C SER A 107 2.78 22.00 -7.76
N LYS A 108 2.29 20.79 -7.54
CA LYS A 108 0.98 20.57 -6.90
C LYS A 108 1.07 20.77 -5.40
N ASN A 109 0.15 21.56 -4.85
CA ASN A 109 0.05 21.86 -3.43
C ASN A 109 -0.87 20.86 -2.71
N TRP A 110 -0.67 19.56 -2.95
CA TRP A 110 -1.35 18.54 -2.17
C TRP A 110 -0.60 18.33 -0.84
N ASN A 111 -1.32 18.17 0.26
CA ASN A 111 -0.76 18.00 1.60
C ASN A 111 0.35 16.94 1.62
N LEU A 112 0.11 15.79 0.97
CA LEU A 112 1.13 14.74 0.84
C LEU A 112 2.38 15.22 0.10
N CYS A 113 2.23 16.00 -0.99
CA CYS A 113 3.39 16.48 -1.75
C CYS A 113 4.22 17.49 -0.95
N GLU A 114 3.59 18.36 -0.19
CA GLU A 114 4.27 19.29 0.71
C GLU A 114 5.02 18.56 1.81
N ALA A 115 4.38 17.61 2.46
CA ALA A 115 5.01 16.79 3.49
C ALA A 115 6.20 16.00 2.93
N LEU A 116 6.07 15.42 1.72
CA LEU A 116 7.17 14.69 1.07
C LEU A 116 8.34 15.61 0.66
N ARG A 117 8.08 16.86 0.27
CA ARG A 117 9.16 17.84 -0.01
C ARG A 117 9.90 18.24 1.26
N THR A 118 9.16 18.40 2.36
CA THR A 118 9.71 18.88 3.64
C THR A 118 10.51 17.79 4.35
N TYR A 119 9.97 16.57 4.43
CA TYR A 119 10.55 15.49 5.24
C TYR A 119 11.29 14.44 4.41
N GLY A 120 11.17 14.50 3.07
CA GLY A 120 11.85 13.60 2.16
C GLY A 120 11.42 12.14 2.30
N ARG A 121 12.22 11.27 1.70
CA ARG A 121 12.00 9.81 1.73
C ARG A 121 12.15 9.22 3.14
N GLU A 122 13.14 9.71 3.88
CA GLU A 122 13.53 9.17 5.20
C GLU A 122 12.50 9.47 6.29
N GLY A 123 11.67 10.51 6.08
CA GLY A 123 10.60 10.88 7.00
C GLY A 123 9.35 10.00 6.88
N PHE A 124 9.26 9.14 5.87
CA PHE A 124 8.06 8.36 5.60
C PHE A 124 8.30 6.85 5.57
N THR A 125 7.44 6.11 6.26
CA THR A 125 7.44 4.64 6.24
C THR A 125 6.16 4.15 5.55
N PRO A 126 6.29 3.36 4.44
CA PRO A 126 5.15 2.77 3.76
C PRO A 126 4.70 1.48 4.46
N TYR A 127 3.43 1.41 4.83
CA TYR A 127 2.78 0.23 5.39
C TYR A 127 1.75 -0.35 4.44
N LEU A 128 1.73 -1.68 4.28
CA LEU A 128 0.67 -2.39 3.59
C LEU A 128 -0.47 -2.66 4.59
N LEU A 129 -1.66 -2.12 4.33
CA LEU A 129 -2.83 -2.34 5.17
C LEU A 129 -3.59 -3.60 4.77
N GLU A 130 -3.98 -3.69 3.49
CA GLU A 130 -4.83 -4.76 2.99
C GLU A 130 -4.62 -5.00 1.50
N VAL A 131 -4.92 -6.22 1.02
CA VAL A 131 -4.95 -6.54 -0.41
C VAL A 131 -6.37 -6.95 -0.76
N VAL A 132 -7.00 -6.20 -1.66
CA VAL A 132 -8.40 -6.38 -2.08
C VAL A 132 -8.44 -6.72 -3.56
N ARG A 133 -9.26 -7.71 -3.93
CA ARG A 133 -9.47 -8.10 -5.31
C ARG A 133 -10.57 -7.27 -5.95
N GLY A 134 -10.29 -6.72 -7.13
CA GLY A 134 -11.23 -5.89 -7.88
C GLY A 134 -11.13 -4.40 -7.55
N LYS A 135 -11.12 -3.56 -8.60
CA LYS A 135 -10.94 -2.11 -8.47
C LYS A 135 -12.04 -1.45 -7.63
N THR A 136 -13.29 -1.80 -7.90
CA THR A 136 -14.45 -1.18 -7.23
C THR A 136 -14.47 -1.50 -5.72
N ALA A 137 -14.25 -2.78 -5.38
CA ALA A 137 -14.17 -3.22 -3.99
C ALA A 137 -13.00 -2.54 -3.25
N ALA A 138 -11.85 -2.42 -3.92
CA ALA A 138 -10.68 -1.78 -3.35
C ALA A 138 -10.89 -0.28 -3.06
N HIS A 139 -11.56 0.46 -3.98
CA HIS A 139 -11.92 1.86 -3.72
C HIS A 139 -12.99 2.03 -2.64
N ALA A 140 -13.94 1.08 -2.53
CA ALA A 140 -14.90 1.10 -1.43
C ALA A 140 -14.18 0.95 -0.09
N ARG A 141 -13.27 -0.04 -0.02
CA ARG A 141 -12.49 -0.31 1.19
C ARG A 141 -11.52 0.81 1.55
N GLU A 142 -10.88 1.44 0.55
CA GLU A 142 -10.05 2.64 0.75
C GLU A 142 -10.84 3.76 1.44
N ARG A 143 -12.06 4.05 0.96
CA ARG A 143 -12.93 5.09 1.57
C ARG A 143 -13.35 4.74 3.00
N GLU A 144 -13.65 3.47 3.28
CA GLU A 144 -13.96 3.02 4.63
C GLU A 144 -12.78 3.24 5.57
N LEU A 145 -11.56 2.87 5.13
CA LEU A 145 -10.34 3.06 5.91
C LEU A 145 -10.01 4.55 6.11
N ILE A 146 -10.23 5.40 5.10
CA ILE A 146 -10.06 6.85 5.24
C ILE A 146 -11.06 7.40 6.27
N ALA A 147 -12.32 6.97 6.24
CA ALA A 147 -13.33 7.38 7.20
C ALA A 147 -13.05 6.88 8.63
N GLU A 148 -12.49 5.66 8.78
CA GLU A 148 -12.14 5.06 10.07
C GLU A 148 -10.88 5.68 10.68
N LEU A 149 -9.85 5.90 9.87
CA LEU A 149 -8.51 6.31 10.30
C LEU A 149 -8.28 7.82 10.24
N GLN A 150 -9.08 8.55 9.48
CA GLN A 150 -9.03 9.99 9.28
C GLN A 150 -7.61 10.53 9.03
N PRO A 151 -6.92 10.05 7.99
CA PRO A 151 -5.56 10.46 7.69
C PRO A 151 -5.52 11.94 7.28
N THR A 152 -4.61 12.71 7.87
CA THR A 152 -4.52 14.15 7.71
C THR A 152 -3.96 14.60 6.36
N LEU A 153 -3.17 13.76 5.71
CA LEU A 153 -2.55 14.06 4.42
C LEU A 153 -3.43 13.71 3.21
N ASN A 154 -4.60 13.08 3.43
CA ASN A 154 -5.58 12.89 2.37
C ASN A 154 -6.34 14.21 2.15
N THR A 155 -6.24 14.71 0.93
CA THR A 155 -7.08 15.85 0.50
C THR A 155 -8.47 15.31 0.17
N LEU A 156 -9.49 15.76 0.86
CA LEU A 156 -10.89 15.47 0.57
C LEU A 156 -11.35 16.28 -0.64
#